data_03a0a4b5ad425659e6943928bc1ffcb3
#
_entry.id   03a0a4b5ad425659e6943928bc1ffcb3
#
_cell.length_a   1.000
_cell.length_b   1.000
_cell.length_c   1.000
_cell.angle_alpha   90.00
_cell.angle_beta   90.00
_cell.angle_gamma   90.00
#
_symmetry.space_group_name_H-M   'P 1'
#
loop_
_entity.id
_entity.type
_entity.pdbx_description
1 polymer ?
#
loop_
_entity_poly.entity_id
_entity_poly.type
_entity_poly.pdbx_seq_one_letter_code
_entity_poly.pdbx_strand_id
1 'polypeptide(L)'
;MKKIGFNNQKYLEMQSKHIMERIAQFGDKLYLEFGGKLFDDYHASRVLPGFSPDSKLQMLMQLKDDAEIVIVINANDIEQNKTRSDLQITYQEDVLRLINEFTKRGLFVGSVVVTQYNRQKAVDLFKARLKRRKIDVYFHYYIEGYPTDTKKIISDSGFGKNDYIKTTRPLVVVTAPGPGSGKMATCLSQLYHEHKHGIKAGYAKYETFPIWNLPLNHPVNLAYEAATADLADVNMIDPFHLQAYNEVTVNYNRDIEIFPVLKNIFEEIYGSSPYQSPTDMGVNMAGLCISDDEACCNASNQEIIRRYFVSKNRYAHEFCSHEEVQKQEVVMNKAGITELDRPCVMAARKKEEESKSFSGAIELDDGTIITGKTTNLMGACSSVLMNVLKYLAGIDKNKVLISPEAIVPIQNLKTEYLGSVNPRLHSNEILIALSVSALHSEDAKKALAMLPKLKGMQAHVTCDVADVDLSIYANLGIMLTYDANKK
;
A
#
# COMPACT_ATOMS: atom_id res chain seq x y z
N MET A 1 16.12 18.10 -7.12
CA MET A 1 16.09 16.61 -7.02
C MET A 1 15.57 16.27 -5.64
N LYS A 2 14.56 15.43 -5.56
CA LYS A 2 14.10 14.92 -4.25
C LYS A 2 15.28 14.31 -3.50
N LYS A 3 15.46 14.68 -2.22
CA LYS A 3 16.46 14.05 -1.36
C LYS A 3 16.12 12.58 -1.20
N ILE A 4 17.11 11.70 -1.37
CA ILE A 4 16.99 10.27 -1.11
C ILE A 4 17.24 10.06 0.38
N GLY A 5 16.24 9.53 1.10
CA GLY A 5 16.31 9.27 2.53
C GLY A 5 16.49 7.81 2.92
N PHE A 6 16.44 6.90 1.93
CA PHE A 6 16.46 5.46 2.17
C PHE A 6 17.38 4.73 1.20
N ASN A 7 18.23 3.86 1.73
CA ASN A 7 19.13 3.03 0.93
C ASN A 7 18.48 1.67 0.63
N ASN A 8 17.83 1.58 -0.54
CA ASN A 8 17.12 0.37 -0.95
C ASN A 8 18.03 -0.84 -1.18
N GLN A 9 19.25 -0.62 -1.71
CA GLN A 9 20.18 -1.71 -1.95
C GLN A 9 20.64 -2.35 -0.63
N LYS A 10 21.03 -1.52 0.35
CA LYS A 10 21.36 -1.98 1.70
C LYS A 10 20.20 -2.74 2.35
N TYR A 11 18.97 -2.26 2.15
CA TYR A 11 17.77 -2.91 2.67
C TYR A 11 17.60 -4.32 2.10
N LEU A 12 17.72 -4.49 0.79
CA LEU A 12 17.61 -5.80 0.15
C LEU A 12 18.65 -6.79 0.70
N GLU A 13 19.90 -6.36 0.83
CA GLU A 13 20.99 -7.18 1.35
C GLU A 13 20.78 -7.58 2.82
N MET A 14 20.47 -6.61 3.67
CA MET A 14 20.26 -6.87 5.10
C MET A 14 19.03 -7.74 5.36
N GLN A 15 17.94 -7.45 4.65
CA GLN A 15 16.68 -8.17 4.80
C GLN A 15 16.81 -9.63 4.36
N SER A 16 17.43 -9.89 3.19
CA SER A 16 17.69 -11.25 2.70
C SER A 16 18.60 -12.03 3.64
N LYS A 17 19.68 -11.41 4.13
CA LYS A 17 20.61 -12.02 5.09
C LYS A 17 19.87 -12.42 6.38
N HIS A 18 19.06 -11.52 6.93
CA HIS A 18 18.34 -11.79 8.18
C HIS A 18 17.30 -12.90 8.03
N ILE A 19 16.65 -13.03 6.86
CA ILE A 19 15.76 -14.16 6.56
C ILE A 19 16.55 -15.48 6.56
N MET A 20 17.71 -15.52 5.91
CA MET A 20 18.57 -16.73 5.89
C MET A 20 19.05 -17.13 7.29
N GLU A 21 19.41 -16.14 8.12
CA GLU A 21 19.77 -16.39 9.54
C GLU A 21 18.58 -17.00 10.31
N ARG A 22 17.35 -16.54 10.06
CA ARG A 22 16.13 -17.11 10.67
C ARG A 22 15.87 -18.54 10.21
N ILE A 23 16.08 -18.86 8.93
CA ILE A 23 15.95 -20.25 8.43
C ILE A 23 16.93 -21.16 9.20
N ALA A 24 18.19 -20.77 9.27
CA ALA A 24 19.22 -21.57 9.99
C ALA A 24 18.91 -21.73 11.48
N GLN A 25 18.32 -20.72 12.14
CA GLN A 25 17.93 -20.76 13.55
C GLN A 25 16.91 -21.87 13.84
N PHE A 26 16.00 -22.17 12.90
CA PHE A 26 14.89 -23.09 13.09
C PHE A 26 15.05 -24.47 12.41
N GLY A 27 16.27 -24.88 12.09
CA GLY A 27 16.53 -26.20 11.53
C GLY A 27 16.21 -26.31 10.05
N ASP A 28 16.52 -25.25 9.32
CA ASP A 28 16.46 -25.16 7.86
C ASP A 28 15.03 -25.03 7.25
N LYS A 29 14.03 -24.69 8.05
CA LYS A 29 12.68 -24.39 7.53
C LYS A 29 12.04 -23.20 8.24
N LEU A 30 11.53 -22.25 7.48
CA LEU A 30 10.88 -21.05 7.97
C LEU A 30 9.56 -20.78 7.25
N TYR A 31 8.48 -20.64 8.01
CA TYR A 31 7.20 -20.08 7.54
C TYR A 31 7.23 -18.57 7.75
N LEU A 32 7.36 -17.83 6.66
CA LEU A 32 7.44 -16.37 6.68
C LEU A 32 6.10 -15.76 6.30
N GLU A 33 5.38 -15.24 7.29
CA GLU A 33 4.15 -14.48 7.03
C GLU A 33 4.49 -13.13 6.42
N PHE A 34 3.99 -12.87 5.21
CA PHE A 34 4.16 -11.59 4.57
C PHE A 34 3.04 -10.61 4.92
N GLY A 35 3.39 -9.56 5.66
CA GLY A 35 2.54 -8.42 5.94
C GLY A 35 2.52 -7.42 4.77
N GLY A 36 1.36 -6.79 4.54
CA GLY A 36 1.20 -5.77 3.52
C GLY A 36 1.27 -6.28 2.07
N LYS A 37 1.47 -5.34 1.13
CA LYS A 37 1.51 -5.62 -0.31
C LYS A 37 2.88 -6.10 -0.73
N LEU A 38 2.94 -7.21 -1.50
CA LEU A 38 4.17 -7.69 -2.13
C LEU A 38 4.54 -6.92 -3.39
N PHE A 39 3.52 -6.43 -4.10
CA PHE A 39 3.64 -5.62 -5.29
C PHE A 39 3.11 -4.23 -5.01
N ASP A 40 3.69 -3.23 -5.65
CA ASP A 40 3.19 -1.86 -5.64
C ASP A 40 3.06 -1.29 -4.22
N ASP A 41 4.10 -1.45 -3.37
CA ASP A 41 4.12 -0.86 -2.03
C ASP A 41 4.38 0.66 -2.12
N TYR A 42 3.38 1.35 -2.67
CA TYR A 42 3.44 2.79 -2.84
C TYR A 42 3.43 3.56 -1.51
N HIS A 43 2.94 2.97 -0.41
CA HIS A 43 3.02 3.64 0.88
C HIS A 43 4.47 3.76 1.32
N ALA A 44 5.22 2.65 1.35
CA ALA A 44 6.63 2.65 1.73
C ALA A 44 7.45 3.61 0.84
N SER A 45 7.24 3.59 -0.47
CA SER A 45 7.97 4.49 -1.38
C SER A 45 7.64 5.98 -1.21
N ARG A 46 6.47 6.32 -0.64
CA ARG A 46 6.11 7.70 -0.32
C ARG A 46 6.75 8.21 0.96
N VAL A 47 6.86 7.36 1.98
CA VAL A 47 7.37 7.76 3.30
C VAL A 47 8.88 7.52 3.47
N LEU A 48 9.47 6.68 2.63
CA LEU A 48 10.90 6.37 2.60
C LEU A 48 11.44 6.71 1.19
N PRO A 49 11.80 7.97 0.91
CA PRO A 49 12.34 8.38 -0.40
C PRO A 49 13.57 7.57 -0.78
N GLY A 50 13.49 6.81 -1.87
CA GLY A 50 14.53 5.86 -2.29
C GLY A 50 14.09 4.39 -2.16
N PHE A 51 13.04 4.08 -1.39
CA PHE A 51 12.46 2.74 -1.34
C PHE A 51 11.77 2.41 -2.67
N SER A 52 12.13 1.30 -3.29
CA SER A 52 11.45 0.83 -4.50
C SER A 52 10.11 0.18 -4.15
N PRO A 53 9.00 0.52 -4.84
CA PRO A 53 7.71 -0.16 -4.63
C PRO A 53 7.76 -1.69 -4.75
N ASP A 54 8.73 -2.20 -5.51
CA ASP A 54 8.94 -3.64 -5.74
C ASP A 54 10.04 -4.25 -4.85
N SER A 55 10.52 -3.55 -3.81
CA SER A 55 11.62 -4.02 -2.95
C SER A 55 11.35 -5.40 -2.35
N LYS A 56 10.12 -5.65 -1.89
CA LYS A 56 9.74 -6.97 -1.34
C LYS A 56 9.87 -8.08 -2.37
N LEU A 57 9.46 -7.80 -3.59
CA LEU A 57 9.58 -8.75 -4.70
C LEU A 57 11.05 -8.95 -5.09
N GLN A 58 11.83 -7.87 -5.20
CA GLN A 58 13.27 -7.95 -5.50
C GLN A 58 14.01 -8.80 -4.46
N MET A 59 13.68 -8.65 -3.19
CA MET A 59 14.22 -9.46 -2.10
C MET A 59 13.85 -10.94 -2.29
N LEU A 60 12.59 -11.26 -2.57
CA LEU A 60 12.16 -12.64 -2.85
C LEU A 60 12.85 -13.24 -4.08
N MET A 61 13.14 -12.42 -5.09
CA MET A 61 13.89 -12.85 -6.28
C MET A 61 15.33 -13.26 -5.96
N GLN A 62 15.96 -12.65 -4.93
CA GLN A 62 17.27 -13.07 -4.45
C GLN A 62 17.23 -14.44 -3.75
N LEU A 63 16.08 -14.81 -3.18
CA LEU A 63 15.84 -16.05 -2.46
C LEU A 63 15.02 -17.07 -3.27
N LYS A 64 14.87 -16.86 -4.58
CA LYS A 64 13.92 -17.61 -5.42
C LYS A 64 14.11 -19.11 -5.41
N ASP A 65 15.35 -19.59 -5.29
CA ASP A 65 15.67 -21.01 -5.34
C ASP A 65 15.33 -21.72 -4.02
N ASP A 66 15.33 -20.99 -2.90
CA ASP A 66 14.97 -21.46 -1.56
C ASP A 66 13.53 -21.16 -1.16
N ALA A 67 12.83 -20.29 -1.91
CA ALA A 67 11.50 -19.81 -1.57
C ALA A 67 10.37 -20.54 -2.30
N GLU A 68 9.34 -20.95 -1.55
CA GLU A 68 8.06 -21.45 -2.02
C GLU A 68 6.94 -20.54 -1.54
N ILE A 69 6.03 -20.16 -2.44
CA ILE A 69 4.92 -19.26 -2.13
C ILE A 69 3.65 -20.05 -1.88
N VAL A 70 3.03 -19.79 -0.74
CA VAL A 70 1.69 -20.25 -0.36
C VAL A 70 0.77 -19.04 -0.30
N ILE A 71 -0.31 -19.06 -1.09
CA ILE A 71 -1.28 -17.96 -1.13
C ILE A 71 -2.51 -18.36 -0.30
N VAL A 72 -2.87 -17.51 0.66
CA VAL A 72 -3.98 -17.77 1.58
C VAL A 72 -5.17 -16.89 1.22
N ILE A 73 -6.37 -17.45 1.19
CA ILE A 73 -7.62 -16.73 0.95
C ILE A 73 -8.73 -17.25 1.87
N ASN A 74 -9.57 -16.34 2.40
CA ASN A 74 -10.68 -16.70 3.25
C ASN A 74 -11.89 -17.18 2.41
N ALA A 75 -12.50 -18.31 2.74
CA ALA A 75 -13.66 -18.85 2.06
C ALA A 75 -14.87 -17.91 2.04
N ASN A 76 -15.06 -17.13 3.11
CA ASN A 76 -16.14 -16.14 3.18
C ASN A 76 -15.88 -14.96 2.22
N ASP A 77 -14.62 -14.55 2.05
CA ASP A 77 -14.26 -13.49 1.09
C ASP A 77 -14.52 -13.95 -0.36
N ILE A 78 -14.34 -15.26 -0.65
CA ILE A 78 -14.71 -15.86 -1.95
C ILE A 78 -16.22 -15.82 -2.14
N GLU A 79 -16.98 -16.25 -1.15
CA GLU A 79 -18.44 -16.33 -1.21
C GLU A 79 -19.10 -14.96 -1.37
N GLN A 80 -18.57 -13.95 -0.68
CA GLN A 80 -19.04 -12.56 -0.74
C GLN A 80 -18.53 -11.78 -1.96
N ASN A 81 -17.69 -12.39 -2.80
CA ASN A 81 -16.98 -11.70 -3.90
C ASN A 81 -16.28 -10.41 -3.45
N LYS A 82 -15.63 -10.46 -2.29
CA LYS A 82 -14.94 -9.32 -1.73
C LYS A 82 -13.91 -8.76 -2.71
N THR A 83 -13.94 -7.46 -2.91
CA THR A 83 -13.09 -6.76 -3.87
C THR A 83 -11.94 -6.02 -3.22
N ARG A 84 -10.84 -5.91 -3.93
CA ARG A 84 -9.73 -5.00 -3.62
C ARG A 84 -10.08 -3.61 -4.15
N SER A 85 -10.14 -2.63 -3.25
CA SER A 85 -10.52 -1.25 -3.60
C SER A 85 -9.53 -0.56 -4.56
N ASP A 86 -8.25 -0.94 -4.51
CA ASP A 86 -7.19 -0.35 -5.33
C ASP A 86 -7.13 -0.90 -6.76
N LEU A 87 -7.56 -2.14 -6.98
CA LEU A 87 -7.53 -2.81 -8.29
C LEU A 87 -8.92 -3.06 -8.87
N GLN A 88 -9.99 -2.87 -8.09
CA GLN A 88 -11.38 -3.13 -8.47
C GLN A 88 -11.62 -4.58 -8.97
N ILE A 89 -10.85 -5.54 -8.45
CA ILE A 89 -10.99 -6.97 -8.75
C ILE A 89 -11.33 -7.75 -7.48
N THR A 90 -11.98 -8.91 -7.64
CA THR A 90 -12.27 -9.77 -6.49
C THR A 90 -11.00 -10.39 -5.92
N TYR A 91 -11.03 -10.79 -4.64
CA TYR A 91 -9.89 -11.46 -4.00
C TYR A 91 -9.49 -12.75 -4.72
N GLN A 92 -10.46 -13.52 -5.23
CA GLN A 92 -10.20 -14.72 -6.03
C GLN A 92 -9.51 -14.40 -7.37
N GLU A 93 -9.87 -13.29 -8.03
CA GLU A 93 -9.17 -12.84 -9.24
C GLU A 93 -7.76 -12.35 -8.90
N ASP A 94 -7.60 -11.68 -7.74
CA ASP A 94 -6.27 -11.26 -7.30
C ASP A 94 -5.35 -12.44 -6.97
N VAL A 95 -5.86 -13.52 -6.37
CA VAL A 95 -5.07 -14.77 -6.19
C VAL A 95 -4.56 -15.27 -7.55
N LEU A 96 -5.42 -15.31 -8.58
CA LEU A 96 -5.01 -15.75 -9.90
C LEU A 96 -3.99 -14.80 -10.55
N ARG A 97 -4.13 -13.50 -10.32
CA ARG A 97 -3.16 -12.49 -10.74
C ARG A 97 -1.82 -12.69 -10.03
N LEU A 98 -1.82 -12.87 -8.71
CA LEU A 98 -0.61 -13.14 -7.92
C LEU A 98 0.11 -14.39 -8.41
N ILE A 99 -0.58 -15.50 -8.64
CA ILE A 99 0.00 -16.73 -9.21
C ILE A 99 0.72 -16.42 -10.54
N ASN A 100 0.04 -15.72 -11.45
CA ASN A 100 0.63 -15.37 -12.74
C ASN A 100 1.86 -14.46 -12.59
N GLU A 101 1.79 -13.46 -11.72
CA GLU A 101 2.88 -12.51 -11.51
C GLU A 101 4.12 -13.16 -10.88
N PHE A 102 3.93 -14.07 -9.91
CA PHE A 102 5.01 -14.84 -9.32
C PHE A 102 5.64 -15.79 -10.34
N THR A 103 4.82 -16.56 -11.05
CA THR A 103 5.28 -17.54 -12.03
C THR A 103 6.04 -16.88 -13.19
N LYS A 104 5.56 -15.74 -13.71
CA LYS A 104 6.27 -14.97 -14.76
C LYS A 104 7.68 -14.56 -14.35
N ARG A 105 7.91 -14.36 -13.05
CA ARG A 105 9.21 -13.96 -12.49
C ARG A 105 10.06 -15.16 -12.05
N GLY A 106 9.59 -16.39 -12.28
CA GLY A 106 10.30 -17.62 -11.92
C GLY A 106 10.25 -17.98 -10.45
N LEU A 107 9.33 -17.38 -9.68
CA LEU A 107 9.05 -17.79 -8.31
C LEU A 107 8.12 -19.01 -8.30
N PHE A 108 8.41 -19.95 -7.42
CA PHE A 108 7.62 -21.17 -7.30
C PHE A 108 6.38 -20.93 -6.41
N VAL A 109 5.20 -21.10 -6.98
CA VAL A 109 3.93 -21.07 -6.24
C VAL A 109 3.51 -22.52 -5.98
N GLY A 110 3.66 -22.97 -4.73
CA GLY A 110 3.39 -24.36 -4.34
C GLY A 110 1.90 -24.65 -4.24
N SER A 111 1.15 -23.75 -3.57
CA SER A 111 -0.25 -24.03 -3.26
C SER A 111 -1.09 -22.79 -2.93
N VAL A 112 -2.40 -23.00 -2.88
CA VAL A 112 -3.38 -22.06 -2.33
C VAL A 112 -4.07 -22.70 -1.14
N VAL A 113 -4.18 -21.95 -0.03
CA VAL A 113 -4.90 -22.38 1.17
C VAL A 113 -6.19 -21.59 1.29
N VAL A 114 -7.30 -22.29 1.38
CA VAL A 114 -8.62 -21.71 1.64
C VAL A 114 -8.92 -21.85 3.12
N THR A 115 -8.90 -20.74 3.86
CA THR A 115 -9.17 -20.70 5.30
C THR A 115 -10.66 -20.51 5.60
N GLN A 116 -11.08 -20.74 6.85
CA GLN A 116 -12.47 -20.63 7.29
C GLN A 116 -13.42 -21.47 6.42
N TYR A 117 -12.90 -22.59 5.87
CA TYR A 117 -13.67 -23.43 4.98
C TYR A 117 -14.80 -24.17 5.71
N ASN A 118 -16.01 -24.01 5.23
CA ASN A 118 -17.22 -24.68 5.72
C ASN A 118 -18.14 -25.07 4.56
N ARG A 119 -17.56 -25.67 3.50
CA ARG A 119 -18.26 -26.16 2.31
C ARG A 119 -19.03 -25.08 1.52
N GLN A 120 -18.51 -23.85 1.48
CA GLN A 120 -19.07 -22.78 0.67
C GLN A 120 -19.03 -23.15 -0.83
N LYS A 121 -20.17 -23.06 -1.53
CA LYS A 121 -20.29 -23.47 -2.96
C LYS A 121 -19.38 -22.70 -3.91
N ALA A 122 -19.15 -21.39 -3.63
CA ALA A 122 -18.27 -20.57 -4.45
C ALA A 122 -16.81 -21.07 -4.43
N VAL A 123 -16.39 -21.73 -3.35
CA VAL A 123 -15.06 -22.31 -3.20
C VAL A 123 -14.84 -23.49 -4.16
N ASP A 124 -15.86 -24.27 -4.46
CA ASP A 124 -15.75 -25.42 -5.39
C ASP A 124 -15.41 -24.95 -6.82
N LEU A 125 -16.04 -23.85 -7.25
CA LEU A 125 -15.75 -23.24 -8.56
C LEU A 125 -14.32 -22.66 -8.58
N PHE A 126 -13.90 -22.00 -7.52
CA PHE A 126 -12.56 -21.46 -7.42
C PHE A 126 -11.50 -22.58 -7.39
N LYS A 127 -11.72 -23.64 -6.61
CA LYS A 127 -10.88 -24.84 -6.61
C LYS A 127 -10.73 -25.46 -8.01
N ALA A 128 -11.83 -25.57 -8.76
CA ALA A 128 -11.78 -26.09 -10.13
C ALA A 128 -10.91 -25.21 -11.06
N ARG A 129 -10.95 -23.88 -10.88
CA ARG A 129 -10.10 -22.93 -11.64
C ARG A 129 -8.61 -23.11 -11.30
N LEU A 130 -8.26 -23.32 -10.03
CA LEU A 130 -6.88 -23.55 -9.57
C LEU A 130 -6.35 -24.91 -10.06
N LYS A 131 -7.16 -25.98 -10.01
CA LYS A 131 -6.79 -27.30 -10.52
C LYS A 131 -6.44 -27.27 -12.02
N ARG A 132 -7.16 -26.50 -12.84
CA ARG A 132 -6.82 -26.32 -14.27
C ARG A 132 -5.44 -25.69 -14.48
N ARG A 133 -4.94 -24.94 -13.49
CA ARG A 133 -3.60 -24.33 -13.47
C ARG A 133 -2.54 -25.20 -12.81
N LYS A 134 -2.92 -26.44 -12.41
CA LYS A 134 -2.06 -27.38 -11.68
C LYS A 134 -1.55 -26.82 -10.34
N ILE A 135 -2.36 -26.01 -9.66
CA ILE A 135 -2.09 -25.49 -8.32
C ILE A 135 -2.83 -26.35 -7.31
N ASP A 136 -2.12 -26.84 -6.30
CA ASP A 136 -2.68 -27.59 -5.20
C ASP A 136 -3.51 -26.68 -4.28
N VAL A 137 -4.61 -27.22 -3.74
CA VAL A 137 -5.52 -26.49 -2.87
C VAL A 137 -5.70 -27.25 -1.58
N TYR A 138 -5.39 -26.61 -0.47
CA TYR A 138 -5.55 -27.12 0.88
C TYR A 138 -6.64 -26.35 1.63
N PHE A 139 -7.29 -27.02 2.61
CA PHE A 139 -8.36 -26.44 3.39
C PHE A 139 -8.01 -26.33 4.86
N HIS A 140 -8.20 -25.13 5.41
CA HIS A 140 -8.14 -24.86 6.84
C HIS A 140 -9.53 -24.50 7.34
N TYR A 141 -9.97 -25.16 8.37
CA TYR A 141 -11.33 -25.10 8.87
C TYR A 141 -11.49 -24.05 9.95
N TYR A 142 -12.74 -23.68 10.23
CA TYR A 142 -13.05 -22.86 11.38
C TYR A 142 -12.72 -23.62 12.67
N ILE A 143 -12.03 -22.98 13.56
CA ILE A 143 -11.67 -23.50 14.90
C ILE A 143 -12.40 -22.63 15.92
N GLU A 144 -13.38 -23.21 16.60
CA GLU A 144 -14.12 -22.53 17.66
C GLU A 144 -13.19 -22.21 18.83
N GLY A 145 -13.26 -20.97 19.35
CA GLY A 145 -12.39 -20.48 20.41
C GLY A 145 -11.06 -19.89 19.93
N TYR A 146 -10.78 -19.92 18.62
CA TYR A 146 -9.61 -19.22 18.06
C TYR A 146 -9.80 -17.70 18.20
N PRO A 147 -8.79 -16.93 18.68
CA PRO A 147 -7.41 -17.35 18.98
C PRO A 147 -7.15 -17.69 20.47
N THR A 148 -8.10 -17.71 21.36
CA THR A 148 -7.92 -17.70 22.83
C THR A 148 -7.86 -19.09 23.46
N ASP A 149 -8.57 -20.09 22.93
CA ASP A 149 -8.55 -21.47 23.45
C ASP A 149 -7.36 -22.26 22.88
N THR A 150 -6.15 -21.99 23.41
CA THR A 150 -4.90 -22.54 22.90
C THR A 150 -4.88 -24.08 22.95
N LYS A 151 -5.45 -24.70 24.01
CA LYS A 151 -5.52 -26.17 24.12
C LYS A 151 -6.35 -26.80 23.01
N LYS A 152 -7.49 -26.21 22.68
CA LYS A 152 -8.32 -26.68 21.56
C LYS A 152 -7.66 -26.43 20.22
N ILE A 153 -7.04 -25.26 20.06
CA ILE A 153 -6.36 -24.88 18.82
C ILE A 153 -5.25 -25.87 18.48
N ILE A 154 -4.43 -26.29 19.47
CA ILE A 154 -3.27 -27.17 19.30
C ILE A 154 -3.66 -28.66 19.51
N SER A 155 -4.85 -29.02 19.16
CA SER A 155 -5.33 -30.41 19.24
C SER A 155 -5.64 -30.97 17.85
N ASP A 156 -5.90 -32.29 17.81
CA ASP A 156 -6.34 -32.96 16.59
C ASP A 156 -7.71 -32.45 16.10
N SER A 157 -8.53 -31.84 16.97
CA SER A 157 -9.80 -31.18 16.63
C SER A 157 -9.62 -29.70 16.23
N GLY A 158 -8.48 -29.12 16.49
CA GLY A 158 -8.05 -27.77 16.10
C GLY A 158 -7.18 -27.80 14.85
N PHE A 159 -5.91 -27.47 14.99
CA PHE A 159 -4.94 -27.46 13.88
C PHE A 159 -4.79 -28.83 13.21
N GLY A 160 -4.94 -29.93 13.96
CA GLY A 160 -4.88 -31.29 13.40
C GLY A 160 -5.96 -31.59 12.38
N LYS A 161 -7.07 -30.83 12.38
CA LYS A 161 -8.16 -30.95 11.40
C LYS A 161 -7.86 -30.27 10.06
N ASN A 162 -6.93 -29.32 10.06
CA ASN A 162 -6.50 -28.64 8.84
C ASN A 162 -5.66 -29.55 7.96
N ASP A 163 -5.76 -29.36 6.65
CA ASP A 163 -4.91 -30.07 5.72
C ASP A 163 -3.43 -29.70 5.95
N TYR A 164 -2.56 -30.70 6.00
CA TYR A 164 -1.11 -30.47 6.01
C TYR A 164 -0.63 -30.05 4.62
N ILE A 165 -0.06 -28.86 4.49
CA ILE A 165 0.45 -28.34 3.23
C ILE A 165 1.82 -28.97 2.96
N LYS A 166 1.95 -29.71 1.89
CA LYS A 166 3.21 -30.32 1.47
C LYS A 166 4.11 -29.25 0.85
N THR A 167 5.10 -28.80 1.59
CA THR A 167 6.07 -27.81 1.15
C THR A 167 7.43 -28.48 0.86
N THR A 168 8.16 -27.96 -0.12
CA THR A 168 9.38 -28.57 -0.65
C THR A 168 10.64 -27.72 -0.43
N ARG A 169 10.48 -26.44 -0.04
CA ARG A 169 11.58 -25.49 0.10
C ARG A 169 11.78 -25.02 1.53
N PRO A 170 13.00 -24.59 1.90
CA PRO A 170 13.27 -24.13 3.26
C PRO A 170 12.57 -22.82 3.65
N LEU A 171 12.31 -21.93 2.70
CA LEU A 171 11.56 -20.68 2.93
C LEU A 171 10.15 -20.81 2.37
N VAL A 172 9.17 -20.87 3.24
CA VAL A 172 7.75 -20.87 2.86
C VAL A 172 7.14 -19.48 3.09
N VAL A 173 6.94 -18.75 2.01
CA VAL A 173 6.37 -17.39 2.01
C VAL A 173 4.85 -17.48 2.00
N VAL A 174 4.20 -17.06 3.07
CA VAL A 174 2.75 -17.08 3.21
C VAL A 174 2.19 -15.69 2.96
N THR A 175 1.49 -15.52 1.84
CA THR A 175 0.91 -14.24 1.41
C THR A 175 -0.58 -14.35 1.11
N ALA A 176 -1.24 -13.20 0.89
CA ALA A 176 -2.69 -13.15 0.66
C ALA A 176 -3.10 -11.92 -0.15
N PRO A 177 -4.28 -11.91 -0.79
CA PRO A 177 -4.82 -10.75 -1.50
C PRO A 177 -5.18 -9.57 -0.57
N GLY A 178 -5.41 -9.85 0.73
CA GLY A 178 -5.78 -8.80 1.68
C GLY A 178 -5.73 -9.24 3.15
N PRO A 179 -6.03 -8.33 4.08
CA PRO A 179 -6.08 -8.61 5.51
C PRO A 179 -7.21 -9.60 5.85
N GLY A 180 -7.09 -10.27 7.00
CA GLY A 180 -8.11 -11.21 7.47
C GLY A 180 -8.16 -12.55 6.74
N SER A 181 -7.22 -12.83 5.83
CA SER A 181 -7.17 -14.08 5.05
C SER A 181 -6.72 -15.30 5.86
N GLY A 182 -6.17 -15.14 7.08
CA GLY A 182 -5.75 -16.24 7.94
C GLY A 182 -4.30 -16.68 7.76
N LYS A 183 -3.40 -15.80 7.29
CA LYS A 183 -1.96 -16.10 7.08
C LYS A 183 -1.28 -16.64 8.34
N MET A 184 -1.41 -15.92 9.47
CA MET A 184 -0.82 -16.33 10.76
C MET A 184 -1.32 -17.71 11.20
N ALA A 185 -2.65 -17.93 11.18
CA ALA A 185 -3.24 -19.22 11.54
C ALA A 185 -2.75 -20.35 10.63
N THR A 186 -2.52 -20.06 9.35
CA THR A 186 -1.95 -21.02 8.40
C THR A 186 -0.51 -21.38 8.76
N CYS A 187 0.34 -20.37 9.06
CA CYS A 187 1.71 -20.61 9.52
C CYS A 187 1.74 -21.47 10.80
N LEU A 188 0.95 -21.11 11.81
CA LEU A 188 0.90 -21.82 13.08
C LEU A 188 0.36 -23.25 12.93
N SER A 189 -0.66 -23.44 12.08
CA SER A 189 -1.16 -24.78 11.75
C SER A 189 -0.09 -25.64 11.09
N GLN A 190 0.73 -25.04 10.20
CA GLN A 190 1.85 -25.75 9.59
C GLN A 190 2.93 -26.11 10.60
N LEU A 191 3.27 -25.22 11.54
CA LEU A 191 4.20 -25.56 12.62
C LEU A 191 3.72 -26.73 13.47
N TYR A 192 2.42 -26.79 13.77
CA TYR A 192 1.82 -27.92 14.48
C TYR A 192 1.99 -29.24 13.69
N HIS A 193 1.71 -29.23 12.40
CA HIS A 193 1.87 -30.40 11.54
C HIS A 193 3.34 -30.81 11.38
N GLU A 194 4.25 -29.84 11.15
CA GLU A 194 5.69 -30.10 11.05
C GLU A 194 6.23 -30.75 12.35
N HIS A 195 5.81 -30.22 13.50
CA HIS A 195 6.18 -30.82 14.80
C HIS A 195 5.68 -32.27 14.93
N LYS A 196 4.43 -32.54 14.54
CA LYS A 196 3.88 -33.91 14.52
C LYS A 196 4.65 -34.86 13.60
N HIS A 197 5.26 -34.35 12.55
CA HIS A 197 6.13 -35.11 11.64
C HIS A 197 7.60 -35.14 12.06
N GLY A 198 7.95 -34.54 13.20
CA GLY A 198 9.34 -34.46 13.68
C GLY A 198 10.23 -33.50 12.91
N ILE A 199 9.65 -32.58 12.14
CA ILE A 199 10.35 -31.58 11.37
C ILE A 199 10.47 -30.30 12.19
N LYS A 200 11.70 -29.77 12.33
CA LYS A 200 11.93 -28.48 12.98
C LYS A 200 11.63 -27.36 11.98
N ALA A 201 10.72 -26.49 12.34
CA ALA A 201 10.35 -25.35 11.52
C ALA A 201 10.13 -24.11 12.40
N GLY A 202 10.36 -22.93 11.85
CA GLY A 202 10.14 -21.65 12.52
C GLY A 202 9.05 -20.82 11.88
N TYR A 203 8.67 -19.79 12.59
CA TYR A 203 7.75 -18.76 12.10
C TYR A 203 8.42 -17.40 12.22
N ALA A 204 8.24 -16.54 11.24
CA ALA A 204 8.59 -15.14 11.35
C ALA A 204 7.56 -14.29 10.60
N LYS A 205 7.46 -13.02 10.99
CA LYS A 205 6.58 -12.05 10.37
C LYS A 205 7.39 -11.00 9.63
N TYR A 206 7.17 -10.89 8.32
CA TYR A 206 7.78 -9.86 7.50
C TYR A 206 6.89 -8.62 7.47
N GLU A 207 7.41 -7.52 7.96
CA GLU A 207 6.74 -6.22 7.94
C GLU A 207 7.72 -5.11 7.63
N THR A 208 7.24 -4.06 6.96
CA THR A 208 8.02 -2.84 6.74
C THR A 208 7.72 -1.81 7.84
N PHE A 209 6.48 -1.80 8.32
CA PHE A 209 5.98 -0.87 9.33
C PHE A 209 5.21 -1.62 10.43
N PRO A 210 5.19 -1.07 11.68
CA PRO A 210 5.98 0.07 12.11
C PRO A 210 7.48 -0.25 12.07
N ILE A 211 8.31 0.79 11.94
CA ILE A 211 9.76 0.62 12.04
C ILE A 211 10.13 0.57 13.52
N TRP A 212 10.46 -0.60 14.00
CA TRP A 212 10.58 -0.94 15.42
C TRP A 212 11.62 -0.12 16.20
N ASN A 213 12.71 0.30 15.55
CA ASN A 213 13.82 1.04 16.16
C ASN A 213 13.74 2.57 15.98
N LEU A 214 12.61 3.09 15.51
CA LEU A 214 12.31 4.52 15.50
C LEU A 214 11.48 4.92 16.72
N PRO A 215 11.54 6.18 17.20
CA PRO A 215 10.68 6.67 18.26
C PRO A 215 9.19 6.48 17.96
N LEU A 216 8.36 6.32 19.03
CA LEU A 216 6.93 6.09 18.90
C LEU A 216 6.23 7.12 18.01
N ASN A 217 6.53 8.41 18.20
CA ASN A 217 5.93 9.51 17.45
C ASN A 217 6.78 9.94 16.24
N HIS A 218 7.67 9.07 15.76
CA HIS A 218 8.44 9.38 14.56
C HIS A 218 7.50 9.52 13.34
N PRO A 219 7.65 10.55 12.50
CA PRO A 219 6.75 10.80 11.36
C PRO A 219 6.56 9.59 10.44
N VAL A 220 7.58 8.78 10.22
CA VAL A 220 7.49 7.54 9.41
C VAL A 220 6.48 6.55 10.02
N ASN A 221 6.52 6.33 11.33
CA ASN A 221 5.58 5.45 12.02
C ASN A 221 4.18 6.06 12.10
N LEU A 222 4.08 7.36 12.31
CA LEU A 222 2.80 8.08 12.29
C LEU A 222 2.14 8.05 10.90
N ALA A 223 2.90 8.11 9.83
CA ALA A 223 2.38 7.98 8.47
C ALA A 223 1.77 6.59 8.21
N TYR A 224 2.31 5.55 8.84
CA TYR A 224 1.69 4.22 8.79
C TYR A 224 0.39 4.15 9.60
N GLU A 225 0.36 4.72 10.81
CA GLU A 225 -0.85 4.87 11.62
C GLU A 225 -1.96 5.62 10.85
N ALA A 226 -1.58 6.70 10.13
CA ALA A 226 -2.49 7.40 9.24
C ALA A 226 -2.99 6.52 8.06
N ALA A 227 -2.14 5.63 7.55
CA ALA A 227 -2.50 4.75 6.44
C ALA A 227 -3.43 3.60 6.83
N THR A 228 -3.49 3.25 8.11
CA THR A 228 -4.27 2.15 8.70
C THR A 228 -5.35 2.62 9.68
N ALA A 229 -5.72 3.88 9.60
CA ALA A 229 -6.73 4.48 10.50
C ALA A 229 -8.10 3.78 10.44
N ASP A 230 -8.46 3.23 9.28
CA ASP A 230 -9.67 2.42 9.07
C ASP A 230 -9.60 1.05 9.77
N LEU A 231 -8.38 0.52 10.00
CA LEU A 231 -8.14 -0.74 10.70
C LEU A 231 -7.96 -0.56 12.22
N ALA A 232 -7.93 0.68 12.70
CA ALA A 232 -7.64 1.03 14.09
C ALA A 232 -6.28 0.51 14.59
N ASP A 233 -5.29 0.38 13.71
CA ASP A 233 -3.92 0.07 14.10
C ASP A 233 -3.27 1.31 14.73
N VAL A 234 -2.73 1.15 15.93
CA VAL A 234 -2.07 2.20 16.70
C VAL A 234 -0.67 1.72 17.09
N ASN A 235 0.31 2.57 16.86
CA ASN A 235 1.68 2.29 17.30
C ASN A 235 1.79 2.38 18.82
N MET A 236 2.47 1.40 19.41
CA MET A 236 2.69 1.30 20.84
C MET A 236 4.14 0.89 21.13
N ILE A 237 4.64 1.25 22.30
CA ILE A 237 5.88 0.66 22.83
C ILE A 237 5.58 -0.81 23.13
N ASP A 238 6.46 -1.70 22.66
CA ASP A 238 6.37 -3.14 22.95
C ASP A 238 6.76 -3.42 24.40
N PRO A 239 5.80 -3.71 25.30
CA PRO A 239 6.09 -3.92 26.72
C PRO A 239 6.83 -5.23 26.97
N PHE A 240 6.66 -6.24 26.11
CA PHE A 240 7.33 -7.53 26.22
C PHE A 240 8.81 -7.40 25.85
N HIS A 241 9.12 -6.62 24.80
CA HIS A 241 10.50 -6.36 24.40
C HIS A 241 11.25 -5.55 25.46
N LEU A 242 10.60 -4.50 25.96
CA LEU A 242 11.14 -3.70 27.05
C LEU A 242 11.41 -4.55 28.30
N GLN A 243 10.49 -5.46 28.66
CA GLN A 243 10.66 -6.33 29.82
C GLN A 243 11.80 -7.36 29.62
N ALA A 244 11.93 -7.92 28.42
CA ALA A 244 12.89 -8.97 28.13
C ALA A 244 14.32 -8.46 27.95
N TYR A 245 14.48 -7.28 27.31
CA TYR A 245 15.77 -6.76 26.83
C TYR A 245 16.15 -5.40 27.37
N ASN A 246 15.26 -4.71 28.10
CA ASN A 246 15.41 -3.33 28.54
C ASN A 246 15.65 -2.34 27.38
N GLU A 247 15.07 -2.67 26.19
CA GLU A 247 15.15 -1.86 24.99
C GLU A 247 13.75 -1.38 24.58
N VAL A 248 13.64 -0.10 24.20
CA VAL A 248 12.40 0.50 23.74
C VAL A 248 12.25 0.23 22.24
N THR A 249 11.20 -0.50 21.87
CA THR A 249 10.83 -0.78 20.48
C THR A 249 9.37 -0.41 20.23
N VAL A 250 9.03 -0.18 18.96
CA VAL A 250 7.67 0.15 18.54
C VAL A 250 7.06 -1.01 17.78
N ASN A 251 5.85 -1.37 18.16
CA ASN A 251 5.03 -2.33 17.44
C ASN A 251 3.58 -1.85 17.44
N TYR A 252 2.66 -2.48 16.73
CA TYR A 252 1.27 -2.06 16.82
C TYR A 252 0.46 -2.91 17.80
N ASN A 253 -0.60 -2.29 18.31
CA ASN A 253 -1.48 -2.84 19.33
C ASN A 253 -1.89 -4.29 19.05
N ARG A 254 -2.29 -4.64 17.84
CA ARG A 254 -2.76 -6.00 17.50
C ARG A 254 -1.70 -7.08 17.72
N ASP A 255 -0.44 -6.82 17.38
CA ASP A 255 0.62 -7.79 17.58
C ASP A 255 0.98 -7.93 19.06
N ILE A 256 0.94 -6.82 19.80
CA ILE A 256 1.16 -6.80 21.25
C ILE A 256 0.04 -7.58 21.96
N GLU A 257 -1.22 -7.36 21.60
CA GLU A 257 -2.38 -8.01 22.21
C GLU A 257 -2.44 -9.52 21.96
N ILE A 258 -2.04 -9.97 20.77
CA ILE A 258 -2.07 -11.38 20.41
C ILE A 258 -0.81 -12.15 20.88
N PHE A 259 0.28 -11.47 21.20
CA PHE A 259 1.55 -12.11 21.52
C PHE A 259 1.49 -13.13 22.66
N PRO A 260 0.79 -12.90 23.79
CA PRO A 260 0.67 -13.92 24.85
C PRO A 260 0.07 -15.24 24.34
N VAL A 261 -0.89 -15.16 23.44
CA VAL A 261 -1.52 -16.34 22.82
C VAL A 261 -0.52 -17.06 21.90
N LEU A 262 0.20 -16.31 21.09
CA LEU A 262 1.26 -16.87 20.22
C LEU A 262 2.37 -17.54 21.03
N LYS A 263 2.82 -16.90 22.11
CA LYS A 263 3.82 -17.46 23.01
C LYS A 263 3.36 -18.79 23.59
N ASN A 264 2.12 -18.89 24.09
CA ASN A 264 1.53 -20.13 24.58
C ASN A 264 1.47 -21.21 23.48
N ILE A 265 1.12 -20.85 22.26
CA ILE A 265 1.09 -21.78 21.12
C ILE A 265 2.50 -22.35 20.84
N PHE A 266 3.53 -21.50 20.87
CA PHE A 266 4.91 -21.95 20.71
C PHE A 266 5.36 -22.85 21.86
N GLU A 267 5.05 -22.51 23.10
CA GLU A 267 5.37 -23.30 24.30
C GLU A 267 4.73 -24.68 24.24
N GLU A 268 3.48 -24.79 23.81
CA GLU A 268 2.78 -26.07 23.65
C GLU A 268 3.35 -26.93 22.49
N ILE A 269 3.77 -26.29 21.40
CA ILE A 269 4.32 -27.00 20.23
C ILE A 269 5.77 -27.43 20.49
N TYR A 270 6.61 -26.54 21.06
CA TYR A 270 8.07 -26.75 21.15
C TYR A 270 8.59 -26.94 22.58
N GLY A 271 7.74 -26.85 23.61
CA GLY A 271 8.12 -26.85 25.01
C GLY A 271 8.68 -25.51 25.53
N SER A 272 8.98 -24.58 24.66
CA SER A 272 9.40 -23.22 25.00
C SER A 272 9.15 -22.28 23.82
N SER A 273 8.91 -21.00 24.11
CA SER A 273 8.79 -20.00 23.03
C SER A 273 10.17 -19.57 22.52
N PRO A 274 10.40 -19.56 21.20
CA PRO A 274 11.61 -19.01 20.62
C PRO A 274 11.64 -17.48 20.67
N TYR A 275 10.52 -16.83 21.01
CA TYR A 275 10.33 -15.39 21.06
C TYR A 275 9.93 -14.91 22.44
N GLN A 276 10.50 -13.77 22.86
CA GLN A 276 10.14 -13.10 24.10
C GLN A 276 9.20 -11.90 23.86
N SER A 277 9.10 -11.42 22.61
CA SER A 277 8.28 -10.27 22.24
C SER A 277 7.73 -10.38 20.81
N PRO A 278 6.68 -9.64 20.46
CA PRO A 278 6.24 -9.53 19.06
C PRO A 278 7.33 -8.92 18.16
N THR A 279 8.18 -8.04 18.68
CA THR A 279 9.31 -7.48 17.92
C THR A 279 10.32 -8.56 17.53
N ASP A 280 10.56 -9.58 18.37
CA ASP A 280 11.45 -10.69 18.04
C ASP A 280 10.96 -11.53 16.86
N MET A 281 9.65 -11.65 16.69
CA MET A 281 9.06 -12.40 15.57
C MET A 281 9.24 -11.67 14.24
N GLY A 282 9.45 -10.37 14.30
CA GLY A 282 9.57 -9.52 13.12
C GLY A 282 10.88 -9.73 12.36
N VAL A 283 10.78 -9.67 11.03
CA VAL A 283 11.92 -9.52 10.14
C VAL A 283 11.79 -8.17 9.46
N ASN A 284 12.43 -7.14 10.02
CA ASN A 284 12.32 -5.75 9.55
C ASN A 284 13.65 -5.00 9.75
N MET A 285 14.37 -4.82 8.65
CA MET A 285 15.65 -4.09 8.61
C MET A 285 15.52 -2.65 8.11
N ALA A 286 14.29 -2.18 7.87
CA ALA A 286 14.05 -0.88 7.23
C ALA A 286 14.67 0.29 8.01
N GLY A 287 14.53 0.32 9.33
CA GLY A 287 15.08 1.41 10.15
C GLY A 287 16.59 1.55 10.09
N LEU A 288 17.32 0.45 9.84
CA LEU A 288 18.77 0.45 9.69
C LEU A 288 19.25 0.94 8.30
N CYS A 289 18.30 1.18 7.40
CA CYS A 289 18.54 1.59 6.01
C CYS A 289 18.13 3.02 5.71
N ILE A 290 17.63 3.76 6.70
CA ILE A 290 17.41 5.21 6.62
C ILE A 290 18.79 5.89 6.56
N SER A 291 19.00 6.69 5.50
CA SER A 291 20.26 7.40 5.24
C SER A 291 20.14 8.93 5.43
N ASP A 292 18.94 9.49 5.31
CA ASP A 292 18.60 10.88 5.59
C ASP A 292 17.22 10.90 6.27
N ASP A 293 17.26 11.03 7.59
CA ASP A 293 16.06 10.99 8.43
C ASP A 293 15.14 12.20 8.18
N GLU A 294 15.72 13.39 7.97
CA GLU A 294 14.96 14.60 7.65
C GLU A 294 14.13 14.43 6.36
N ALA A 295 14.73 13.83 5.33
CA ALA A 295 14.03 13.54 4.08
C ALA A 295 12.87 12.57 4.29
N CYS A 296 13.05 11.55 5.13
CA CYS A 296 11.98 10.59 5.49
C CYS A 296 10.89 11.26 6.33
N CYS A 297 11.23 12.10 7.30
CA CYS A 297 10.27 12.86 8.10
C CYS A 297 9.42 13.80 7.23
N ASN A 298 10.05 14.56 6.35
CA ASN A 298 9.35 15.47 5.44
C ASN A 298 8.39 14.72 4.49
N ALA A 299 8.84 13.62 3.90
CA ALA A 299 8.01 12.79 3.04
C ALA A 299 6.82 12.18 3.80
N SER A 300 7.04 11.74 5.03
CA SER A 300 6.01 11.17 5.90
C SER A 300 4.98 12.21 6.32
N ASN A 301 5.38 13.42 6.65
CA ASN A 301 4.48 14.53 6.97
C ASN A 301 3.56 14.83 5.76
N GLN A 302 4.11 14.85 4.55
CA GLN A 302 3.30 15.03 3.33
C GLN A 302 2.31 13.89 3.10
N GLU A 303 2.67 12.64 3.43
CA GLU A 303 1.76 11.50 3.33
C GLU A 303 0.65 11.55 4.40
N ILE A 304 0.96 11.97 5.64
CA ILE A 304 -0.04 12.16 6.71
C ILE A 304 -1.08 13.20 6.26
N ILE A 305 -0.64 14.38 5.78
CA ILE A 305 -1.54 15.42 5.27
C ILE A 305 -2.37 14.90 4.10
N ARG A 306 -1.77 14.15 3.19
CA ARG A 306 -2.50 13.56 2.06
C ARG A 306 -3.60 12.60 2.54
N ARG A 307 -3.32 11.77 3.55
CA ARG A 307 -4.31 10.85 4.14
C ARG A 307 -5.45 11.60 4.82
N TYR A 308 -5.13 12.67 5.54
CA TYR A 308 -6.15 13.55 6.12
C TYR A 308 -7.12 14.07 5.05
N PHE A 309 -6.63 14.61 3.93
CA PHE A 309 -7.50 15.07 2.84
C PHE A 309 -8.34 13.93 2.24
N VAL A 310 -7.78 12.72 2.10
CA VAL A 310 -8.53 11.56 1.61
C VAL A 310 -9.71 11.24 2.54
N SER A 311 -9.47 11.15 3.85
CA SER A 311 -10.55 10.87 4.82
C SER A 311 -11.56 12.02 4.90
N LYS A 312 -11.10 13.27 4.89
CA LYS A 312 -11.96 14.47 4.87
C LYS A 312 -12.90 14.48 3.66
N ASN A 313 -12.36 14.16 2.47
CA ASN A 313 -13.15 14.11 1.24
C ASN A 313 -14.13 12.92 1.24
N ARG A 314 -13.69 11.75 1.70
CA ARG A 314 -14.58 10.59 1.86
C ARG A 314 -15.73 10.88 2.82
N TYR A 315 -15.46 11.59 3.92
CA TYR A 315 -16.49 12.02 4.86
C TYR A 315 -17.46 13.02 4.22
N ALA A 316 -16.97 14.02 3.50
CA ALA A 316 -17.81 14.98 2.79
C ALA A 316 -18.75 14.33 1.76
N HIS A 317 -18.34 13.20 1.19
CA HIS A 317 -19.13 12.38 0.25
C HIS A 317 -19.84 11.18 0.91
N GLU A 318 -19.91 11.11 2.24
CA GLU A 318 -20.59 10.05 3.01
C GLU A 318 -20.02 8.63 2.82
N PHE A 319 -18.75 8.51 2.41
CA PHE A 319 -18.05 7.21 2.25
C PHE A 319 -17.31 6.72 3.48
N CYS A 320 -17.21 7.52 4.54
CA CYS A 320 -16.64 7.11 5.82
C CYS A 320 -17.27 7.89 6.99
N SER A 321 -17.01 7.44 8.23
CA SER A 321 -17.49 8.10 9.44
C SER A 321 -16.61 9.32 9.79
N HIS A 322 -17.16 10.24 10.58
CA HIS A 322 -16.39 11.35 11.15
C HIS A 322 -15.25 10.88 12.05
N GLU A 323 -15.38 9.71 12.67
CA GLU A 323 -14.35 9.10 13.51
C GLU A 323 -13.04 8.84 12.72
N GLU A 324 -13.13 8.44 11.43
CA GLU A 324 -11.95 8.26 10.59
C GLU A 324 -11.19 9.59 10.38
N VAL A 325 -11.93 10.70 10.20
CA VAL A 325 -11.31 12.04 10.08
C VAL A 325 -10.66 12.45 11.40
N GLN A 326 -11.34 12.25 12.53
CA GLN A 326 -10.77 12.57 13.84
C GLN A 326 -9.49 11.79 14.15
N LYS A 327 -9.41 10.51 13.75
CA LYS A 327 -8.15 9.73 13.86
C LYS A 327 -7.01 10.38 13.07
N GLN A 328 -7.28 10.84 11.85
CA GLN A 328 -6.26 11.56 11.06
C GLN A 328 -5.83 12.88 11.72
N GLU A 329 -6.77 13.61 12.31
CA GLU A 329 -6.46 14.85 13.06
C GLU A 329 -5.58 14.57 14.28
N VAL A 330 -5.85 13.47 15.01
CA VAL A 330 -4.99 13.03 16.12
C VAL A 330 -3.58 12.73 15.65
N VAL A 331 -3.42 12.03 14.50
CA VAL A 331 -2.09 11.74 13.94
C VAL A 331 -1.38 13.02 13.50
N MET A 332 -2.07 13.96 12.86
CA MET A 332 -1.51 15.27 12.50
C MET A 332 -1.03 16.04 13.73
N ASN A 333 -1.83 16.04 14.81
CA ASN A 333 -1.46 16.69 16.07
C ASN A 333 -0.23 16.03 16.72
N LYS A 334 -0.14 14.67 16.71
CA LYS A 334 1.07 13.96 17.18
C LYS A 334 2.31 14.32 16.37
N ALA A 335 2.17 14.53 15.06
CA ALA A 335 3.25 14.93 14.16
C ALA A 335 3.57 16.43 14.25
N GLY A 336 2.74 17.24 14.91
CA GLY A 336 2.89 18.70 15.02
C GLY A 336 2.72 19.43 13.69
N ILE A 337 1.86 18.92 12.81
CA ILE A 337 1.65 19.46 11.45
C ILE A 337 0.18 19.83 11.21
N THR A 338 -0.02 20.70 10.23
CA THR A 338 -1.33 21.15 9.74
C THR A 338 -1.46 20.91 8.22
N GLU A 339 -2.63 21.11 7.67
CA GLU A 339 -2.83 21.03 6.21
C GLU A 339 -2.00 22.08 5.43
N LEU A 340 -1.62 23.20 6.08
CA LEU A 340 -0.83 24.27 5.48
C LEU A 340 0.66 23.93 5.35
N ASP A 341 1.14 22.91 6.07
CA ASP A 341 2.49 22.39 5.90
C ASP A 341 2.67 21.61 4.58
N ARG A 342 1.62 21.55 3.75
CA ARG A 342 1.67 21.15 2.35
C ARG A 342 1.66 22.40 1.46
N PRO A 343 2.80 22.84 0.90
CA PRO A 343 2.93 24.15 0.25
C PRO A 343 1.96 24.39 -0.90
N CYS A 344 1.64 23.33 -1.67
CA CYS A 344 0.67 23.42 -2.75
C CYS A 344 -0.76 23.72 -2.27
N VAL A 345 -1.15 23.38 -1.03
CA VAL A 345 -2.45 23.72 -0.44
C VAL A 345 -2.57 25.22 -0.28
N MET A 346 -1.59 25.84 0.39
CA MET A 346 -1.57 27.28 0.62
C MET A 346 -1.53 28.06 -0.71
N ALA A 347 -0.71 27.61 -1.65
CA ALA A 347 -0.59 28.27 -2.97
C ALA A 347 -1.87 28.18 -3.81
N ALA A 348 -2.56 27.03 -3.79
CA ALA A 348 -3.83 26.86 -4.51
C ALA A 348 -4.92 27.74 -3.93
N ARG A 349 -5.08 27.76 -2.60
CA ARG A 349 -6.08 28.61 -1.92
C ARG A 349 -5.82 30.09 -2.09
N LYS A 350 -4.56 30.53 -2.00
CA LYS A 350 -4.17 31.92 -2.29
C LYS A 350 -4.52 32.28 -3.74
N LYS A 351 -4.27 31.37 -4.70
CA LYS A 351 -4.60 31.59 -6.10
C LYS A 351 -6.10 31.69 -6.35
N GLU A 352 -6.91 30.92 -5.64
CA GLU A 352 -8.38 31.02 -5.67
C GLU A 352 -8.85 32.36 -5.14
N GLU A 353 -8.31 32.79 -4.00
CA GLU A 353 -8.63 34.11 -3.40
C GLU A 353 -8.35 35.27 -4.33
N GLU A 354 -7.18 35.26 -5.01
CA GLU A 354 -6.78 36.27 -5.99
C GLU A 354 -7.64 36.26 -7.26
N SER A 355 -7.97 35.07 -7.77
CA SER A 355 -8.61 34.90 -9.06
C SER A 355 -10.13 34.79 -9.00
N LYS A 356 -10.71 34.61 -7.80
CA LYS A 356 -12.14 34.32 -7.55
C LYS A 356 -12.65 33.11 -8.35
N SER A 357 -11.78 32.14 -8.61
CA SER A 357 -12.07 30.94 -9.39
C SER A 357 -11.35 29.76 -8.79
N PHE A 358 -11.96 28.59 -8.78
CA PHE A 358 -11.29 27.37 -8.35
C PHE A 358 -9.92 27.24 -8.98
N SER A 359 -8.95 26.89 -8.16
CA SER A 359 -7.55 26.93 -8.54
C SER A 359 -6.81 25.67 -8.12
N GLY A 360 -5.68 25.41 -8.75
CA GLY A 360 -4.80 24.33 -8.38
C GLY A 360 -3.35 24.79 -8.30
N ALA A 361 -2.55 24.03 -7.59
CA ALA A 361 -1.10 24.20 -7.50
C ALA A 361 -0.39 22.85 -7.56
N ILE A 362 0.78 22.83 -8.20
CA ILE A 362 1.70 21.69 -8.22
C ILE A 362 3.05 22.18 -7.76
N GLU A 363 3.65 21.47 -6.81
CA GLU A 363 5.00 21.68 -6.31
C GLU A 363 5.98 20.78 -7.06
N LEU A 364 6.99 21.38 -7.65
CA LEU A 364 8.06 20.71 -8.37
C LEU A 364 9.16 20.21 -7.42
N ASP A 365 10.05 19.34 -7.91
CA ASP A 365 11.14 18.73 -7.14
C ASP A 365 12.17 19.75 -6.59
N ASP A 366 12.21 20.96 -7.12
CA ASP A 366 13.06 22.07 -6.65
C ASP A 366 12.35 23.03 -5.67
N GLY A 367 11.10 22.72 -5.29
CA GLY A 367 10.25 23.56 -4.44
C GLY A 367 9.52 24.68 -5.17
N THR A 368 9.69 24.81 -6.48
CA THR A 368 8.94 25.77 -7.28
C THR A 368 7.45 25.37 -7.34
N ILE A 369 6.55 26.32 -7.08
CA ILE A 369 5.11 26.04 -7.12
C ILE A 369 4.50 26.73 -8.34
N ILE A 370 3.86 25.93 -9.18
CA ILE A 370 3.14 26.39 -10.35
C ILE A 370 1.64 26.33 -10.07
N THR A 371 0.94 27.42 -10.34
CA THR A 371 -0.52 27.52 -10.13
C THR A 371 -1.28 27.58 -11.45
N GLY A 372 -2.55 27.17 -11.39
CA GLY A 372 -3.51 27.32 -12.47
C GLY A 372 -4.91 27.59 -11.91
N LYS A 373 -5.79 28.19 -12.69
CA LYS A 373 -7.18 28.47 -12.30
C LYS A 373 -8.16 27.92 -13.32
N THR A 374 -9.37 27.66 -12.89
CA THR A 374 -10.48 27.32 -13.80
C THR A 374 -10.71 28.45 -14.81
N THR A 375 -10.91 28.09 -16.06
CA THR A 375 -11.23 28.96 -17.18
C THR A 375 -12.50 28.45 -17.87
N ASN A 376 -12.97 29.16 -18.92
CA ASN A 376 -14.07 28.68 -19.75
C ASN A 376 -13.71 27.43 -20.56
N LEU A 377 -12.39 27.18 -20.77
CA LEU A 377 -11.90 26.06 -21.57
C LEU A 377 -11.51 24.84 -20.71
N MET A 378 -10.99 25.05 -19.50
CA MET A 378 -10.37 24.02 -18.71
C MET A 378 -10.73 24.11 -17.23
N GLY A 379 -10.90 22.97 -16.55
CA GLY A 379 -10.98 22.90 -15.09
C GLY A 379 -9.64 23.24 -14.41
N ALA A 380 -9.64 23.37 -13.08
CA ALA A 380 -8.44 23.69 -12.30
C ALA A 380 -7.33 22.65 -12.49
N CYS A 381 -7.66 21.35 -12.46
CA CYS A 381 -6.72 20.26 -12.71
C CYS A 381 -6.03 20.40 -14.07
N SER A 382 -6.79 20.54 -15.14
CA SER A 382 -6.26 20.69 -16.50
C SER A 382 -5.40 21.93 -16.66
N SER A 383 -5.82 23.05 -16.06
CA SER A 383 -5.11 24.33 -16.15
C SER A 383 -3.75 24.29 -15.47
N VAL A 384 -3.67 23.75 -14.23
CA VAL A 384 -2.39 23.66 -13.51
C VAL A 384 -1.46 22.65 -14.19
N LEU A 385 -1.99 21.53 -14.68
CA LEU A 385 -1.23 20.53 -15.42
C LEU A 385 -0.55 21.14 -16.67
N MET A 386 -1.32 21.88 -17.47
CA MET A 386 -0.80 22.56 -18.67
C MET A 386 0.25 23.62 -18.32
N ASN A 387 0.07 24.38 -17.24
CA ASN A 387 1.04 25.38 -16.81
C ASN A 387 2.36 24.73 -16.35
N VAL A 388 2.30 23.60 -15.65
CA VAL A 388 3.48 22.83 -15.25
C VAL A 388 4.22 22.30 -16.46
N LEU A 389 3.51 21.70 -17.44
CA LEU A 389 4.14 21.18 -18.66
C LEU A 389 4.84 22.30 -19.45
N LYS A 390 4.23 23.50 -19.57
CA LYS A 390 4.88 24.67 -20.16
C LYS A 390 6.14 25.06 -19.42
N TYR A 391 6.06 25.18 -18.10
CA TYR A 391 7.20 25.57 -17.27
C TYR A 391 8.37 24.60 -17.42
N LEU A 392 8.11 23.29 -17.32
CA LEU A 392 9.12 22.25 -17.44
C LEU A 392 9.75 22.19 -18.83
N ALA A 393 9.00 22.58 -19.85
CA ALA A 393 9.48 22.65 -21.26
C ALA A 393 10.19 23.98 -21.59
N GLY A 394 10.26 24.95 -20.65
CA GLY A 394 10.83 26.28 -20.91
C GLY A 394 10.01 27.13 -21.87
N ILE A 395 8.70 26.93 -21.91
CA ILE A 395 7.77 27.65 -22.80
C ILE A 395 7.14 28.82 -22.05
N ASP A 396 7.04 29.96 -22.72
CA ASP A 396 6.40 31.15 -22.14
C ASP A 396 4.96 30.84 -21.69
N LYS A 397 4.61 31.30 -20.48
CA LYS A 397 3.31 31.03 -19.86
C LYS A 397 2.11 31.51 -20.70
N ASN A 398 2.27 32.57 -21.48
CA ASN A 398 1.20 33.15 -22.31
C ASN A 398 1.05 32.44 -23.66
N LYS A 399 2.01 31.58 -24.04
CA LYS A 399 1.96 30.86 -25.31
C LYS A 399 0.82 29.86 -25.33
N VAL A 400 -0.01 29.91 -26.37
CA VAL A 400 -1.11 28.97 -26.58
C VAL A 400 -0.53 27.71 -27.22
N LEU A 401 -0.66 26.54 -26.55
CA LEU A 401 -0.22 25.25 -27.07
C LEU A 401 -1.30 24.50 -27.85
N ILE A 402 -2.54 24.75 -27.49
CA ILE A 402 -3.73 24.14 -28.10
C ILE A 402 -4.66 25.31 -28.45
N SER A 403 -4.95 25.48 -29.73
CA SER A 403 -5.80 26.60 -30.17
C SER A 403 -7.25 26.39 -29.69
N PRO A 404 -8.00 27.50 -29.44
CA PRO A 404 -9.42 27.41 -29.13
C PRO A 404 -10.21 26.63 -30.18
N GLU A 405 -9.84 26.76 -31.45
CA GLU A 405 -10.49 26.07 -32.58
C GLU A 405 -10.32 24.55 -32.49
N ALA A 406 -9.25 24.07 -31.87
CA ALA A 406 -9.07 22.65 -31.60
C ALA A 406 -9.85 22.16 -30.34
N ILE A 407 -10.10 23.07 -29.39
CA ILE A 407 -10.82 22.76 -28.14
C ILE A 407 -12.33 22.72 -28.37
N VAL A 408 -12.88 23.69 -29.14
CA VAL A 408 -14.34 23.86 -29.37
C VAL A 408 -15.00 22.57 -29.90
N PRO A 409 -14.47 21.86 -30.89
CA PRO A 409 -15.07 20.61 -31.34
C PRO A 409 -15.17 19.53 -30.26
N ILE A 410 -14.16 19.47 -29.35
CA ILE A 410 -14.17 18.51 -28.23
C ILE A 410 -15.26 18.94 -27.23
N GLN A 411 -15.42 20.23 -26.94
CA GLN A 411 -16.48 20.72 -26.07
C GLN A 411 -17.87 20.42 -26.63
N ASN A 412 -18.08 20.63 -27.93
CA ASN A 412 -19.36 20.34 -28.60
C ASN A 412 -19.66 18.84 -28.57
N LEU A 413 -18.67 17.98 -28.91
CA LEU A 413 -18.82 16.53 -28.82
C LEU A 413 -19.25 16.12 -27.41
N LYS A 414 -18.59 16.67 -26.39
CA LYS A 414 -18.82 16.37 -24.99
C LYS A 414 -20.23 16.76 -24.53
N THR A 415 -20.70 17.94 -24.91
CA THR A 415 -21.97 18.49 -24.45
C THR A 415 -23.17 18.05 -25.31
N GLU A 416 -23.00 17.94 -26.63
CA GLU A 416 -24.10 17.61 -27.54
C GLU A 416 -24.34 16.12 -27.68
N TYR A 417 -23.28 15.31 -27.60
CA TYR A 417 -23.37 13.86 -27.92
C TYR A 417 -23.03 12.93 -26.73
N LEU A 418 -22.12 13.36 -25.83
CA LEU A 418 -21.68 12.50 -24.70
C LEU A 418 -22.42 12.81 -23.38
N GLY A 419 -23.41 13.70 -23.40
CA GLY A 419 -24.29 13.99 -22.27
C GLY A 419 -23.66 14.75 -21.10
N SER A 420 -22.49 15.36 -21.27
CA SER A 420 -21.88 16.19 -20.23
C SER A 420 -22.55 17.58 -20.21
N VAL A 421 -22.90 18.04 -19.01
CA VAL A 421 -23.38 19.41 -18.81
C VAL A 421 -22.26 20.45 -18.67
N ASN A 422 -21.04 20.00 -18.46
CA ASN A 422 -19.86 20.86 -18.24
C ASN A 422 -18.97 20.87 -19.49
N PRO A 423 -18.86 22.01 -20.21
CA PRO A 423 -18.04 22.12 -21.42
C PRO A 423 -16.53 22.15 -21.14
N ARG A 424 -16.09 22.42 -19.90
CA ARG A 424 -14.67 22.50 -19.57
C ARG A 424 -14.00 21.15 -19.77
N LEU A 425 -12.78 21.16 -20.36
CA LEU A 425 -12.02 19.93 -20.59
C LEU A 425 -11.37 19.41 -19.30
N HIS A 426 -11.51 18.12 -19.09
CA HIS A 426 -10.79 17.36 -18.08
C HIS A 426 -9.34 17.08 -18.51
N SER A 427 -8.52 16.59 -17.58
CA SER A 427 -7.09 16.37 -17.82
C SER A 427 -6.82 15.38 -18.95
N ASN A 428 -7.63 14.33 -19.12
CA ASN A 428 -7.50 13.38 -20.23
C ASN A 428 -7.80 14.04 -21.58
N GLU A 429 -8.89 14.82 -21.68
CA GLU A 429 -9.32 15.49 -22.89
C GLU A 429 -8.28 16.52 -23.35
N ILE A 430 -7.73 17.30 -22.41
CA ILE A 430 -6.70 18.29 -22.73
C ILE A 430 -5.37 17.65 -23.14
N LEU A 431 -4.98 16.51 -22.56
CA LEU A 431 -3.78 15.78 -22.95
C LEU A 431 -3.93 15.15 -24.33
N ILE A 432 -5.13 14.67 -24.70
CA ILE A 432 -5.43 14.19 -26.06
C ILE A 432 -5.31 15.36 -27.05
N ALA A 433 -5.92 16.51 -26.75
CA ALA A 433 -5.82 17.70 -27.59
C ALA A 433 -4.37 18.19 -27.75
N LEU A 434 -3.57 18.15 -26.68
CA LEU A 434 -2.14 18.47 -26.72
C LEU A 434 -1.37 17.46 -27.59
N SER A 435 -1.70 16.18 -27.49
CA SER A 435 -1.07 15.13 -28.31
C SER A 435 -1.33 15.33 -29.82
N VAL A 436 -2.55 15.69 -30.18
CA VAL A 436 -2.89 16.03 -31.57
C VAL A 436 -2.15 17.30 -32.02
N SER A 437 -2.12 18.33 -31.17
CA SER A 437 -1.40 19.59 -31.47
C SER A 437 0.11 19.37 -31.64
N ALA A 438 0.69 18.37 -30.96
CA ALA A 438 2.12 18.02 -31.09
C ALA A 438 2.53 17.49 -32.48
N LEU A 439 1.57 17.12 -33.33
CA LEU A 439 1.83 16.76 -34.72
C LEU A 439 2.30 17.97 -35.57
N HIS A 440 1.89 19.19 -35.16
CA HIS A 440 2.12 20.42 -35.94
C HIS A 440 2.80 21.52 -35.12
N SER A 441 3.08 21.31 -33.84
CA SER A 441 3.67 22.32 -32.94
C SER A 441 4.83 21.69 -32.15
N GLU A 442 6.04 22.18 -32.37
CA GLU A 442 7.25 21.76 -31.63
C GLU A 442 7.12 22.08 -30.13
N ASP A 443 6.45 23.17 -29.75
CA ASP A 443 6.24 23.50 -28.35
C ASP A 443 5.24 22.54 -27.69
N ALA A 444 4.16 22.17 -28.36
CA ALA A 444 3.24 21.14 -27.87
C ALA A 444 3.94 19.80 -27.67
N LYS A 445 4.82 19.43 -28.63
CA LYS A 445 5.66 18.23 -28.53
C LYS A 445 6.63 18.27 -27.36
N LYS A 446 7.31 19.40 -27.13
CA LYS A 446 8.19 19.59 -25.97
C LYS A 446 7.42 19.52 -24.66
N ALA A 447 6.24 20.14 -24.57
CA ALA A 447 5.40 20.08 -23.38
C ALA A 447 4.96 18.64 -23.06
N LEU A 448 4.50 17.90 -24.08
CA LEU A 448 4.08 16.50 -23.93
C LEU A 448 5.24 15.60 -23.44
N ALA A 449 6.46 15.85 -23.90
CA ALA A 449 7.66 15.11 -23.48
C ALA A 449 8.00 15.32 -21.98
N MET A 450 7.40 16.29 -21.30
CA MET A 450 7.62 16.55 -19.87
C MET A 450 6.76 15.66 -18.97
N LEU A 451 5.75 14.95 -19.47
CA LEU A 451 4.88 14.09 -18.65
C LEU A 451 5.61 13.15 -17.69
N PRO A 452 6.69 12.45 -18.07
CA PRO A 452 7.41 11.57 -17.15
C PRO A 452 8.03 12.29 -15.95
N LYS A 453 8.28 13.60 -16.04
CA LYS A 453 8.85 14.40 -14.94
C LYS A 453 7.83 14.73 -13.84
N LEU A 454 6.55 14.48 -14.08
CA LEU A 454 5.48 14.78 -13.11
C LEU A 454 5.41 13.75 -11.97
N LYS A 455 6.02 12.58 -12.15
CA LYS A 455 5.95 11.49 -11.19
C LYS A 455 6.49 11.90 -9.82
N GLY A 456 5.65 11.73 -8.80
CA GLY A 456 6.01 12.02 -7.42
C GLY A 456 5.81 13.48 -7.00
N MET A 457 5.34 14.38 -7.87
CA MET A 457 5.02 15.75 -7.50
C MET A 457 3.79 15.82 -6.60
N GLN A 458 3.74 16.84 -5.74
CA GLN A 458 2.61 17.13 -4.87
C GLN A 458 1.66 18.12 -5.56
N ALA A 459 0.37 17.88 -5.47
CA ALA A 459 -0.64 18.77 -6.05
C ALA A 459 -1.80 18.98 -5.08
N HIS A 460 -2.44 20.16 -5.21
CA HIS A 460 -3.69 20.46 -4.53
C HIS A 460 -4.62 21.28 -5.43
N VAL A 461 -5.95 21.04 -5.32
CA VAL A 461 -6.99 21.81 -6.02
C VAL A 461 -8.08 22.20 -5.01
N THR A 462 -8.64 23.39 -5.18
CA THR A 462 -9.60 23.99 -4.22
C THR A 462 -11.07 23.67 -4.53
N CYS A 463 -11.33 22.56 -5.23
CA CYS A 463 -12.69 22.11 -5.55
C CYS A 463 -12.74 20.57 -5.64
N ASP A 464 -13.95 20.03 -5.63
CA ASP A 464 -14.17 18.61 -5.93
C ASP A 464 -13.56 18.24 -7.28
N VAL A 465 -12.96 17.06 -7.33
CA VAL A 465 -12.25 16.55 -8.49
C VAL A 465 -13.01 15.36 -9.07
N ALA A 466 -13.26 15.40 -10.37
CA ALA A 466 -13.91 14.31 -11.08
C ALA A 466 -13.01 13.06 -11.12
N ASP A 467 -13.61 11.85 -11.11
CA ASP A 467 -12.90 10.57 -11.13
C ASP A 467 -11.91 10.44 -12.29
N VAL A 468 -12.24 11.03 -13.44
CA VAL A 468 -11.35 11.05 -14.60
C VAL A 468 -10.06 11.84 -14.31
N ASP A 469 -10.15 12.99 -13.63
CA ASP A 469 -8.98 13.78 -13.26
C ASP A 469 -8.17 13.08 -12.16
N LEU A 470 -8.85 12.48 -11.16
CA LEU A 470 -8.19 11.65 -10.13
C LEU A 470 -7.40 10.50 -10.76
N SER A 471 -8.00 9.80 -11.72
CA SER A 471 -7.36 8.70 -12.44
C SER A 471 -6.13 9.16 -13.25
N ILE A 472 -6.24 10.27 -13.97
CA ILE A 472 -5.12 10.81 -14.77
C ILE A 472 -3.95 11.23 -13.86
N TYR A 473 -4.21 11.95 -12.77
CA TYR A 473 -3.18 12.36 -11.83
C TYR A 473 -2.50 11.15 -11.18
N ALA A 474 -3.27 10.13 -10.80
CA ALA A 474 -2.73 8.87 -10.28
C ALA A 474 -1.83 8.15 -11.30
N ASN A 475 -2.27 8.05 -12.56
CA ASN A 475 -1.51 7.43 -13.65
C ASN A 475 -0.22 8.19 -13.98
N LEU A 476 -0.22 9.51 -13.86
CA LEU A 476 0.97 10.35 -13.99
C LEU A 476 1.87 10.30 -12.75
N GLY A 477 1.42 9.64 -11.68
CA GLY A 477 2.15 9.51 -10.42
C GLY A 477 2.17 10.80 -9.60
N ILE A 478 1.24 11.73 -9.82
CA ILE A 478 1.08 12.98 -9.07
C ILE A 478 0.24 12.71 -7.82
N MET A 479 0.71 13.18 -6.66
CA MET A 479 0.01 13.02 -5.38
C MET A 479 -0.98 14.16 -5.18
N LEU A 480 -2.18 13.99 -5.73
CA LEU A 480 -3.25 15.00 -5.68
C LEU A 480 -4.01 14.94 -4.35
N THR A 481 -4.26 16.13 -3.79
CA THR A 481 -5.23 16.39 -2.73
C THR A 481 -6.22 17.45 -3.21
N TYR A 482 -7.39 17.55 -2.59
CA TYR A 482 -8.37 18.57 -2.96
C TYR A 482 -9.29 18.95 -1.80
N ASP A 483 -9.87 20.13 -1.87
CA ASP A 483 -10.91 20.59 -0.96
C ASP A 483 -12.27 20.11 -1.48
N ALA A 484 -12.98 19.28 -0.71
CA ALA A 484 -14.34 18.90 -1.03
C ALA A 484 -15.26 20.12 -0.87
N ASN A 485 -16.12 20.36 -1.82
CA ASN A 485 -17.15 21.37 -1.70
C ASN A 485 -18.14 20.92 -0.62
N LYS A 486 -18.37 21.76 0.40
CA LYS A 486 -19.48 21.55 1.32
C LYS A 486 -20.77 21.69 0.51
N LYS A 487 -21.55 20.62 0.42
CA LYS A 487 -22.92 20.67 -0.07
C LYS A 487 -23.78 21.54 0.81
#